data_33ecccac96eeac8057df18aeacec587a
#
_entry.id   33ecccac96eeac8057df18aeacec587a
#
_cell.length_a   1.000
_cell.length_b   1.000
_cell.length_c   1.000
_cell.angle_alpha   90.00
_cell.angle_beta   90.00
_cell.angle_gamma   90.00
#
_symmetry.space_group_name_H-M   'P 1'
#
loop_
_entity.id
_entity.type
_entity.pdbx_description
1 polymer ?
#
loop_
_entity_poly.entity_id
_entity_poly.type
_entity_poly.pdbx_seq_one_letter_code
_entity_poly.pdbx_strand_id
1 'polypeptide(L)'
;ELQVRLVRFGYSIAACRDPVMMRITATSLSQEHLVIACSLTGITPELLGAVELARSYGAPILAITRADSPLARLADVVLPLQGAETSFIYKPTAARYGMLLAIDVLATELALAHPEDNQERLRRVKLALDDYRGGDDHLPLGD
;
A
#
# COMPACT_ATOMS: atom_id res chain seq x y z
N GLU A 1 -1.03 6.27 3.75
CA GLU A 1 -1.01 6.90 2.43
C GLU A 1 -1.68 5.99 1.38
N LEU A 2 -1.15 4.78 1.11
CA LEU A 2 -1.68 3.88 0.08
C LEU A 2 -3.19 3.60 0.22
N GLN A 3 -3.67 3.34 1.45
CA GLN A 3 -5.09 3.09 1.72
C GLN A 3 -5.97 4.26 1.24
N VAL A 4 -5.60 5.48 1.58
CA VAL A 4 -6.38 6.68 1.20
C VAL A 4 -6.45 6.83 -0.31
N ARG A 5 -5.36 6.58 -1.02
CA ARG A 5 -5.32 6.68 -2.49
C ARG A 5 -6.20 5.62 -3.14
N LEU A 6 -6.11 4.36 -2.71
CA LEU A 6 -6.85 3.26 -3.33
C LEU A 6 -8.36 3.33 -3.03
N VAL A 7 -8.76 3.76 -1.83
CA VAL A 7 -10.18 3.99 -1.52
C VAL A 7 -10.81 5.02 -2.46
N ARG A 8 -10.08 6.06 -2.85
CA ARG A 8 -10.56 7.08 -3.82
C ARG A 8 -10.86 6.49 -5.19
N PHE A 9 -10.18 5.42 -5.57
CA PHE A 9 -10.45 4.67 -6.81
C PHE A 9 -11.49 3.55 -6.64
N GLY A 10 -12.10 3.46 -5.45
CA GLY A 10 -13.17 2.50 -5.15
C GLY A 10 -12.68 1.11 -4.79
N TYR A 11 -11.39 0.93 -4.51
CA TYR A 11 -10.89 -0.35 -4.01
C TYR A 11 -11.27 -0.54 -2.54
N SER A 12 -11.73 -1.74 -2.20
CA SER A 12 -11.92 -2.14 -0.81
C SER A 12 -10.57 -2.52 -0.22
N ILE A 13 -10.07 -1.72 0.71
CA ILE A 13 -8.75 -1.92 1.29
C ILE A 13 -8.76 -1.67 2.80
N ALA A 14 -8.09 -2.54 3.54
CA ALA A 14 -7.84 -2.39 4.97
C ALA A 14 -6.33 -2.32 5.23
N ALA A 15 -5.88 -1.36 6.03
CA ALA A 15 -4.50 -1.29 6.49
C ALA A 15 -4.39 -1.94 7.88
N CYS A 16 -3.47 -2.89 8.00
CA CYS A 16 -3.21 -3.60 9.25
C CYS A 16 -1.77 -3.36 9.69
N ARG A 17 -1.55 -2.99 10.95
CA ARG A 17 -0.23 -2.76 11.54
C ARG A 17 0.02 -3.57 12.80
N ASP A 18 -1.05 -4.00 13.44
CA ASP A 18 -0.99 -4.84 14.64
C ASP A 18 -0.64 -6.28 14.26
N PRO A 19 0.38 -6.91 14.87
CA PRO A 19 0.84 -8.25 14.51
C PRO A 19 -0.24 -9.34 14.67
N VAL A 20 -1.08 -9.23 15.69
CA VAL A 20 -2.15 -10.21 15.95
C VAL A 20 -3.24 -10.05 14.88
N MET A 21 -3.63 -8.80 14.61
CA MET A 21 -4.60 -8.50 13.56
C MET A 21 -4.09 -8.88 12.16
N MET A 22 -2.81 -8.72 11.86
CA MET A 22 -2.22 -9.21 10.61
C MET A 22 -2.45 -10.71 10.44
N ARG A 23 -2.21 -11.49 11.48
CA ARG A 23 -2.39 -12.95 11.45
C ARG A 23 -3.87 -13.34 11.35
N ILE A 24 -4.75 -12.68 12.12
CA ILE A 24 -6.21 -12.92 12.04
C ILE A 24 -6.71 -12.61 10.63
N THR A 25 -6.34 -11.46 10.09
CA THR A 25 -6.73 -11.06 8.73
C THR A 25 -6.22 -12.06 7.69
N ALA A 26 -4.96 -12.50 7.81
CA ALA A 26 -4.37 -13.47 6.88
C ALA A 26 -5.17 -14.77 6.76
N THR A 27 -5.83 -15.23 7.85
CA THR A 27 -6.65 -16.45 7.82
C THR A 27 -7.96 -16.31 7.03
N SER A 28 -8.43 -15.10 6.78
CA SER A 28 -9.65 -14.83 6.02
C SER A 28 -9.40 -14.50 4.54
N LEU A 29 -8.13 -14.50 4.11
CA LEU A 29 -7.76 -14.20 2.73
C LEU A 29 -7.86 -15.45 1.84
N SER A 30 -7.96 -15.20 0.54
CA SER A 30 -8.00 -16.20 -0.51
C SER A 30 -7.33 -15.67 -1.78
N GLN A 31 -7.34 -16.42 -2.86
CA GLN A 31 -6.84 -16.01 -4.17
C GLN A 31 -7.55 -14.76 -4.76
N GLU A 32 -8.70 -14.37 -4.24
CA GLU A 32 -9.44 -13.17 -4.66
C GLU A 32 -8.96 -11.88 -3.97
N HIS A 33 -8.04 -12.02 -3.01
CA HIS A 33 -7.50 -10.91 -2.24
C HIS A 33 -6.05 -10.66 -2.61
N LEU A 34 -5.62 -9.41 -2.60
CA LEU A 34 -4.22 -9.01 -2.77
C LEU A 34 -3.65 -8.51 -1.44
N VAL A 35 -2.56 -9.09 -1.01
CA VAL A 35 -1.76 -8.54 0.10
C VAL A 35 -0.69 -7.59 -0.44
N ILE A 36 -0.70 -6.36 0.02
CA ILE A 36 0.36 -5.39 -0.25
C ILE A 36 1.20 -5.23 1.02
N ALA A 37 2.35 -5.86 1.04
CA ALA A 37 3.26 -5.86 2.18
C ALA A 37 4.35 -4.78 2.02
N CYS A 38 4.36 -3.80 2.92
CA CYS A 38 5.29 -2.68 2.89
C CYS A 38 6.29 -2.77 4.05
N SER A 39 7.56 -2.91 3.75
CA SER A 39 8.63 -2.92 4.75
C SER A 39 9.94 -2.40 4.16
N LEU A 40 10.56 -1.42 4.82
CA LEU A 40 11.84 -0.85 4.38
C LEU A 40 12.97 -1.88 4.37
N THR A 41 12.99 -2.78 5.34
CA THR A 41 14.04 -3.79 5.51
C THR A 41 13.63 -5.17 4.99
N GLY A 42 12.34 -5.48 5.04
CA GLY A 42 11.80 -6.78 4.66
C GLY A 42 12.20 -7.95 5.56
N ILE A 43 12.58 -7.67 6.81
CA ILE A 43 13.06 -8.69 7.77
C ILE A 43 12.20 -8.78 9.04
N THR A 44 11.11 -8.03 9.15
CA THR A 44 10.25 -8.00 10.33
C THR A 44 9.54 -9.35 10.51
N PRO A 45 9.82 -10.12 11.59
CA PRO A 45 9.31 -11.49 11.72
C PRO A 45 7.79 -11.58 11.74
N GLU A 46 7.12 -10.64 12.39
CA GLU A 46 5.66 -10.61 12.51
C GLU A 46 5.00 -10.42 11.14
N LEU A 47 5.57 -9.55 10.31
CA LEU A 47 5.10 -9.33 8.94
C LEU A 47 5.36 -10.56 8.07
N LEU A 48 6.56 -11.14 8.16
CA LEU A 48 6.89 -12.35 7.39
C LEU A 48 5.95 -13.49 7.71
N GLY A 49 5.70 -13.76 9.01
CA GLY A 49 4.79 -14.81 9.43
C GLY A 49 3.34 -14.58 9.01
N ALA A 50 2.87 -13.33 8.95
CA ALA A 50 1.55 -13.01 8.45
C ALA A 50 1.44 -13.18 6.92
N VAL A 51 2.48 -12.77 6.18
CA VAL A 51 2.56 -12.93 4.72
C VAL A 51 2.63 -14.41 4.32
N GLU A 52 3.45 -15.22 5.01
CA GLU A 52 3.51 -16.67 4.80
C GLU A 52 2.15 -17.33 5.02
N LEU A 53 1.44 -16.91 6.07
CA LEU A 53 0.11 -17.43 6.37
C LEU A 53 -0.89 -17.04 5.26
N ALA A 54 -0.92 -15.78 4.84
CA ALA A 54 -1.79 -15.32 3.75
C ALA A 54 -1.52 -16.09 2.44
N ARG A 55 -0.24 -16.31 2.13
CA ARG A 55 0.19 -17.10 0.97
C ARG A 55 -0.29 -18.56 1.06
N SER A 56 -0.28 -19.16 2.25
CA SER A 56 -0.77 -20.52 2.44
C SER A 56 -2.28 -20.67 2.17
N TYR A 57 -3.05 -19.57 2.28
CA TYR A 57 -4.45 -19.48 1.88
C TYR A 57 -4.64 -19.05 0.42
N GLY A 58 -3.57 -18.91 -0.36
CA GLY A 58 -3.61 -18.63 -1.79
C GLY A 58 -3.68 -17.16 -2.16
N ALA A 59 -3.57 -16.23 -1.22
CA ALA A 59 -3.58 -14.80 -1.52
C ALA A 59 -2.30 -14.40 -2.25
N PRO A 60 -2.36 -13.73 -3.43
CA PRO A 60 -1.21 -13.15 -4.09
C PRO A 60 -0.59 -12.03 -3.25
N ILE A 61 0.73 -11.94 -3.31
CA ILE A 61 1.53 -11.03 -2.50
C ILE A 61 2.29 -10.03 -3.39
N LEU A 62 2.04 -8.74 -3.19
CA LEU A 62 2.87 -7.65 -3.70
C LEU A 62 3.72 -7.12 -2.54
N ALA A 63 5.03 -7.09 -2.67
CA ALA A 63 5.91 -6.51 -1.68
C ALA A 63 6.54 -5.19 -2.16
N ILE A 64 6.52 -4.17 -1.31
CA ILE A 64 7.30 -2.94 -1.48
C ILE A 64 8.42 -3.00 -0.45
N THR A 65 9.61 -3.41 -0.86
CA THR A 65 10.71 -3.72 0.05
C THR A 65 12.05 -3.80 -0.69
N ARG A 66 13.13 -4.08 0.02
CA ARG A 66 14.45 -4.36 -0.59
C ARG A 66 14.38 -5.65 -1.41
N ALA A 67 14.99 -5.62 -2.59
CA ALA A 67 14.97 -6.74 -3.55
C ALA A 67 15.56 -8.06 -3.00
N ASP A 68 16.57 -7.96 -2.12
CA ASP A 68 17.28 -9.09 -1.53
C ASP A 68 16.74 -9.57 -0.18
N SER A 69 15.59 -9.00 0.25
CA SER A 69 15.02 -9.27 1.57
C SER A 69 14.25 -10.60 1.64
N PRO A 70 14.07 -11.16 2.86
CA PRO A 70 13.17 -12.30 3.08
C PRO A 70 11.74 -12.05 2.58
N LEU A 71 11.22 -10.83 2.77
CA LEU A 71 9.88 -10.47 2.30
C LEU A 71 9.78 -10.52 0.76
N ALA A 72 10.83 -10.06 0.05
CA ALA A 72 10.87 -10.12 -1.40
C ALA A 72 10.80 -11.57 -1.93
N ARG A 73 11.39 -12.53 -1.20
CA ARG A 73 11.34 -13.96 -1.57
C ARG A 73 9.97 -14.60 -1.37
N LEU A 74 9.11 -14.02 -0.53
CA LEU A 74 7.74 -14.49 -0.29
C LEU A 74 6.74 -13.89 -1.28
N ALA A 75 7.10 -12.82 -1.97
CA ALA A 75 6.20 -12.08 -2.85
C ALA A 75 6.15 -12.65 -4.26
N ASP A 76 4.98 -12.54 -4.88
CA ASP A 76 4.77 -12.86 -6.30
C ASP A 76 5.25 -11.70 -7.18
N VAL A 77 5.10 -10.47 -6.69
CA VAL A 77 5.59 -9.24 -7.33
C VAL A 77 6.32 -8.38 -6.31
N VAL A 78 7.47 -7.83 -6.69
CA VAL A 78 8.27 -6.95 -5.85
C VAL A 78 8.42 -5.59 -6.51
N LEU A 79 8.07 -4.53 -5.81
CA LEU A 79 8.49 -3.17 -6.12
C LEU A 79 9.73 -2.87 -5.26
N PRO A 80 10.94 -2.91 -5.86
CA PRO A 80 12.16 -2.87 -5.10
C PRO A 80 12.47 -1.46 -4.60
N LEU A 81 12.73 -1.34 -3.30
CA LEU A 81 13.27 -0.13 -2.73
C LEU A 81 14.80 -0.13 -2.89
N GLN A 82 15.31 0.88 -3.56
CA GLN A 82 16.73 1.14 -3.67
C GLN A 82 17.15 2.17 -2.61
N GLY A 83 18.25 1.93 -1.93
CA GLY A 83 18.83 2.84 -0.96
C GLY A 83 19.80 2.10 -0.04
N ALA A 84 21.08 2.24 -0.30
CA ALA A 84 22.11 1.82 0.64
C ALA A 84 22.21 2.88 1.74
N GLU A 85 21.40 2.77 2.77
CA GLU A 85 21.65 3.52 4.00
C GLU A 85 22.75 2.82 4.79
N THR A 86 23.91 3.42 4.79
CA THR A 86 25.12 2.87 5.42
C THR A 86 25.26 3.28 6.89
N SER A 87 24.35 4.08 7.43
CA SER A 87 24.46 4.61 8.79
C SER A 87 23.43 4.01 9.74
N PHE A 88 23.92 3.32 10.79
CA PHE A 88 23.11 2.83 11.90
C PHE A 88 22.63 3.95 12.85
N ILE A 89 23.23 5.12 12.77
CA ILE A 89 23.01 6.22 13.74
C ILE A 89 21.78 7.03 13.37
N TYR A 90 21.52 7.19 12.08
CA TYR A 90 20.39 7.95 11.59
C TYR A 90 19.31 7.03 11.05
N LYS A 91 18.06 7.27 11.44
CA LYS A 91 16.93 6.50 10.93
C LYS A 91 16.84 6.66 9.40
N PRO A 92 16.50 5.58 8.69
CA PRO A 92 16.41 5.62 7.24
C PRO A 92 15.41 6.67 6.76
N THR A 93 15.92 7.69 6.10
CA THR A 93 15.12 8.79 5.56
C THR A 93 14.88 8.58 4.07
N ALA A 94 15.94 8.27 3.30
CA ALA A 94 15.86 8.06 1.85
C ALA A 94 14.95 6.88 1.49
N ALA A 95 15.02 5.77 2.24
CA ALA A 95 14.16 4.62 2.03
C ALA A 95 12.66 4.93 2.28
N ARG A 96 12.36 5.85 3.20
CA ARG A 96 10.96 6.32 3.42
C ARG A 96 10.43 7.08 2.21
N TYR A 97 11.22 7.98 1.65
CA TYR A 97 10.85 8.70 0.43
C TYR A 97 10.72 7.74 -0.76
N GLY A 98 11.62 6.76 -0.87
CA GLY A 98 11.50 5.69 -1.85
C GLY A 98 10.20 4.89 -1.72
N MET A 99 9.78 4.56 -0.49
CA MET A 99 8.51 3.90 -0.22
C MET A 99 7.31 4.78 -0.66
N LEU A 100 7.32 6.06 -0.32
CA LEU A 100 6.27 6.98 -0.73
C LEU A 100 6.20 7.12 -2.25
N LEU A 101 7.35 7.25 -2.90
CA LEU A 101 7.42 7.30 -4.37
C LEU A 101 6.86 6.01 -5.01
N ALA A 102 7.21 4.83 -4.48
CA ALA A 102 6.67 3.56 -4.98
C ALA A 102 5.15 3.48 -4.83
N ILE A 103 4.61 3.99 -3.73
CA ILE A 103 3.16 4.10 -3.49
C ILE A 103 2.53 5.07 -4.50
N ASP A 104 3.16 6.20 -4.78
CA ASP A 104 2.67 7.21 -5.73
C ASP A 104 2.64 6.66 -7.15
N VAL A 105 3.70 5.98 -7.57
CA VAL A 105 3.79 5.34 -8.88
C VAL A 105 2.70 4.27 -9.02
N LEU A 106 2.57 3.37 -8.03
CA LEU A 106 1.54 2.33 -8.04
C LEU A 106 0.12 2.93 -8.14
N ALA A 107 -0.18 3.94 -7.34
CA ALA A 107 -1.49 4.58 -7.37
C ALA A 107 -1.75 5.31 -8.70
N THR A 108 -0.73 5.94 -9.28
CA THR A 108 -0.83 6.62 -10.57
C THR A 108 -1.07 5.63 -11.71
N GLU A 109 -0.32 4.53 -11.74
CA GLU A 109 -0.51 3.48 -12.76
C GLU A 109 -1.91 2.85 -12.67
N LEU A 110 -2.42 2.61 -11.45
CA LEU A 110 -3.78 2.13 -11.25
C LEU A 110 -4.83 3.16 -11.73
N ALA A 111 -4.59 4.44 -11.52
CA ALA A 111 -5.48 5.50 -12.00
C ALA A 111 -5.51 5.53 -13.54
N LEU A 112 -4.35 5.37 -14.19
CA LEU A 112 -4.20 5.38 -15.63
C LEU A 112 -4.71 4.09 -16.31
N ALA A 113 -4.76 2.98 -15.60
CA ALA A 113 -5.28 1.72 -16.13
C ALA A 113 -6.78 1.79 -16.49
N HIS A 114 -7.56 2.59 -15.76
CA HIS A 114 -9.00 2.79 -15.98
C HIS A 114 -9.35 4.28 -15.84
N PRO A 115 -8.91 5.13 -16.77
CA PRO A 115 -8.93 6.58 -16.59
C PRO A 115 -10.34 7.15 -16.46
N GLU A 116 -11.29 6.68 -17.26
CA GLU A 116 -12.67 7.19 -17.26
C GLU A 116 -13.39 6.86 -15.95
N ASP A 117 -13.31 5.61 -15.50
CA ASP A 117 -13.91 5.15 -14.24
C ASP A 117 -13.30 5.87 -13.04
N ASN A 118 -11.98 6.00 -13.01
CA ASN A 118 -11.28 6.64 -11.92
C ASN A 118 -11.53 8.15 -11.88
N GLN A 119 -11.64 8.80 -13.03
CA GLN A 119 -12.00 10.22 -13.12
C GLN A 119 -13.41 10.48 -12.54
N GLU A 120 -14.38 9.64 -12.91
CA GLU A 120 -15.74 9.74 -12.37
C GLU A 120 -15.77 9.48 -10.84
N ARG A 121 -15.01 8.50 -10.34
CA ARG A 121 -14.90 8.25 -8.90
C ARG A 121 -14.30 9.44 -8.16
N LEU A 122 -13.21 10.01 -8.66
CA LEU A 122 -12.59 11.20 -8.09
C LEU A 122 -13.53 12.42 -8.11
N ARG A 123 -14.31 12.58 -9.18
CA ARG A 123 -15.35 13.63 -9.26
C ARG A 123 -16.39 13.47 -8.15
N ARG A 124 -16.86 12.24 -7.90
CA ARG A 124 -17.80 11.95 -6.79
C ARG A 124 -17.20 12.25 -5.42
N VAL A 125 -15.95 11.87 -5.23
CA VAL A 125 -15.22 12.18 -3.98
C VAL A 125 -15.13 13.69 -3.78
N LYS A 126 -14.80 14.44 -4.84
CA LYS A 126 -14.74 15.90 -4.79
C LYS A 126 -16.10 16.48 -4.36
N LEU A 127 -17.18 16.13 -5.05
CA LEU A 127 -18.52 16.64 -4.73
C LEU A 127 -18.93 16.34 -3.29
N ALA A 128 -18.66 15.13 -2.80
CA ALA A 128 -18.99 14.76 -1.42
C ALA A 128 -18.19 15.55 -0.37
N LEU A 129 -16.92 15.87 -0.68
CA LEU A 129 -16.09 16.68 0.21
C LEU A 129 -16.45 18.17 0.17
N ASP A 130 -16.80 18.69 -1.00
CA ASP A 130 -17.24 20.07 -1.17
C ASP A 130 -18.56 20.32 -0.41
N ASP A 131 -19.50 19.38 -0.48
CA ASP A 131 -20.76 19.43 0.30
C ASP A 131 -20.47 19.39 1.81
N TYR A 132 -19.61 18.50 2.25
CA TYR A 132 -19.20 18.39 3.67
C TYR A 132 -18.50 19.64 4.20
N ARG A 133 -17.74 20.35 3.34
CA ARG A 133 -16.99 21.57 3.69
C ARG A 133 -17.79 22.87 3.53
N GLY A 134 -19.06 22.79 3.19
CA GLY A 134 -19.92 23.96 3.00
C GLY A 134 -19.80 24.63 1.63
N GLY A 135 -19.33 23.92 0.62
CA GLY A 135 -19.31 24.38 -0.78
C GLY A 135 -18.17 25.31 -1.14
N ASP A 136 -17.04 25.28 -0.42
CA ASP A 136 -15.86 26.06 -0.76
C ASP A 136 -14.99 25.32 -1.80
N ASP A 137 -15.20 25.67 -3.06
CA ASP A 137 -14.51 25.07 -4.23
C ASP A 137 -12.99 25.37 -4.30
N HIS A 138 -12.49 26.26 -3.41
CA HIS A 138 -11.08 26.69 -3.43
C HIS A 138 -10.17 25.80 -2.55
N LEU A 139 -10.74 24.92 -1.75
CA LEU A 139 -9.95 24.01 -0.92
C LEU A 139 -9.42 22.83 -1.76
N PRO A 140 -8.15 22.49 -1.64
CA PRO A 140 -7.59 21.34 -2.32
C PRO A 140 -8.30 20.05 -1.89
N LEU A 141 -8.41 19.09 -2.79
CA LEU A 141 -8.94 17.75 -2.51
C LEU A 141 -8.02 17.05 -1.50
N GLY A 142 -8.36 17.23 -0.22
CA GLY A 142 -7.88 16.52 0.93
C GLY A 142 -6.40 16.15 0.97
N ASP A 143 -5.76 16.63 1.97
CA ASP A 143 -4.55 16.02 2.52
C ASP A 143 -4.93 14.91 3.49
#